data_1310b89fbfbba6fb47b110e6b28e77dc
#
_entry.id   1310b89fbfbba6fb47b110e6b28e77dc
#
_cell.length_a   1.000
_cell.length_b   1.000
_cell.length_c   1.000
_cell.angle_alpha   90.00
_cell.angle_beta   90.00
_cell.angle_gamma   90.00
#
_symmetry.space_group_name_H-M   'P 1'
#
loop_
_entity.id
_entity.type
_entity.pdbx_description
1 polymer ?
#
loop_
_entity_poly.entity_id
_entity_poly.type
_entity_poly.pdbx_seq_one_letter_code
_entity_poly.pdbx_strand_id
1 'polypeptide(L)'
;MSEVLLNQKEVSKRKELRSIQKQSKREYGRGKSIAKAKIGKLIDVDEVQEYAVISNGTRNKPDMEEFLNLLRELQLTGMSGNGFPVYKKIEKIATCQARTLIINGVECEPGLLHDRWLLENHWEEIKGGIQYLQEKLYFDRCILAYSMNRKARRNHEKESICEICHVPAKYPMGEERFLIKQLLGKEISKEEYPTEQGILVLNVQTVFQISNILSGTYQNGRYITAANLDTGKAKIIYAEKGTDIKQKTAEVFGVNTDVPCFAGGGVMSAHKVTDGEVFTDSVCFIAIGTSAEITNEHACKGCGKCNRKCPAGVDIREIVKRREKNPHADITGLGMEKCIHCGCCTFFCRAGKDTLAYFD
;
A
#
# COMPACT_ATOMS: atom_id res chain seq x y z
N MET A 1 -18.70 10.29 -30.67
CA MET A 1 -17.33 10.56 -30.15
C MET A 1 -17.13 10.02 -28.72
N SER A 2 -18.14 9.97 -27.88
CA SER A 2 -18.02 9.46 -26.48
C SER A 2 -17.79 7.95 -26.35
N GLU A 3 -18.42 7.12 -27.14
CA GLU A 3 -18.27 5.64 -27.09
C GLU A 3 -16.88 5.16 -27.57
N VAL A 4 -16.27 5.82 -28.54
CA VAL A 4 -14.93 5.48 -29.04
C VAL A 4 -13.86 5.82 -27.99
N LEU A 5 -14.05 6.90 -27.24
CA LEU A 5 -13.14 7.30 -26.15
C LEU A 5 -13.24 6.39 -24.92
N LEU A 6 -14.46 5.89 -24.58
CA LEU A 6 -14.68 4.91 -23.54
C LEU A 6 -14.02 3.56 -23.90
N ASN A 7 -14.18 3.12 -25.14
CA ASN A 7 -13.58 1.87 -25.62
C ASN A 7 -12.03 1.93 -25.67
N GLN A 8 -11.46 3.09 -26.01
CA GLN A 8 -10.00 3.30 -25.96
C GLN A 8 -9.45 3.33 -24.53
N LYS A 9 -10.19 3.89 -23.56
CA LYS A 9 -9.82 3.86 -22.13
C LYS A 9 -9.86 2.43 -21.57
N GLU A 10 -10.89 1.65 -21.91
CA GLU A 10 -11.00 0.24 -21.49
C GLU A 10 -9.91 -0.65 -22.10
N VAL A 11 -9.67 -0.54 -23.41
CA VAL A 11 -8.60 -1.28 -24.09
C VAL A 11 -7.23 -0.91 -23.52
N SER A 12 -7.06 0.35 -23.14
CA SER A 12 -5.87 0.86 -22.49
C SER A 12 -5.70 0.25 -21.09
N LYS A 13 -6.75 0.28 -20.27
CA LYS A 13 -6.76 -0.37 -18.94
C LYS A 13 -6.45 -1.87 -19.03
N ARG A 14 -7.07 -2.58 -19.96
CA ARG A 14 -6.83 -4.02 -20.19
C ARG A 14 -5.37 -4.35 -20.54
N LYS A 15 -4.73 -3.55 -21.40
CA LYS A 15 -3.32 -3.75 -21.78
C LYS A 15 -2.37 -3.55 -20.60
N GLU A 16 -2.67 -2.62 -19.75
CA GLU A 16 -1.84 -2.25 -18.61
C GLU A 16 -1.92 -3.28 -17.47
N LEU A 17 -3.12 -3.72 -17.14
CA LEU A 17 -3.34 -4.80 -16.19
C LEU A 17 -2.75 -6.13 -16.68
N ARG A 18 -2.75 -6.39 -18.01
CA ARG A 18 -1.98 -7.50 -18.61
C ARG A 18 -0.46 -7.34 -18.43
N SER A 19 0.07 -6.11 -18.39
CA SER A 19 1.50 -5.88 -18.12
C SER A 19 1.86 -6.16 -16.66
N ILE A 20 1.00 -5.72 -15.74
CA ILE A 20 1.13 -6.03 -14.29
C ILE A 20 1.08 -7.55 -14.08
N GLN A 21 0.16 -8.26 -14.75
CA GLN A 21 0.09 -9.73 -14.70
C GLN A 21 1.32 -10.42 -15.28
N LYS A 22 1.84 -9.93 -16.42
CA LYS A 22 3.06 -10.50 -17.02
C LYS A 22 4.27 -10.26 -16.13
N GLN A 23 4.33 -9.10 -15.47
CA GLN A 23 5.38 -8.74 -14.54
C GLN A 23 5.27 -9.59 -13.26
N SER A 24 4.09 -9.72 -12.68
CA SER A 24 3.77 -10.61 -11.56
C SER A 24 4.17 -12.07 -11.90
N LYS A 25 3.80 -12.58 -13.08
CA LYS A 25 4.20 -13.92 -13.52
C LYS A 25 5.71 -14.09 -13.73
N ARG A 26 6.43 -13.08 -14.20
CA ARG A 26 7.90 -13.11 -14.41
C ARG A 26 8.65 -13.02 -13.09
N GLU A 27 8.23 -12.11 -12.20
CA GLU A 27 8.92 -11.86 -10.92
C GLU A 27 8.62 -12.94 -9.88
N TYR A 28 7.40 -13.48 -9.89
CA TYR A 28 6.93 -14.38 -8.84
C TYR A 28 7.00 -15.86 -9.18
N GLY A 29 7.27 -16.24 -10.41
CA GLY A 29 7.53 -17.63 -10.84
C GLY A 29 6.38 -18.63 -10.56
N ARG A 30 6.45 -19.82 -11.16
CA ARG A 30 5.44 -20.88 -11.03
C ARG A 30 5.53 -21.57 -9.67
N GLY A 31 4.86 -21.07 -8.66
CA GLY A 31 4.77 -21.74 -7.35
C GLY A 31 3.33 -21.75 -6.85
N LYS A 32 2.88 -22.89 -6.37
CA LYS A 32 1.54 -23.06 -5.81
C LYS A 32 1.48 -22.46 -4.40
N SER A 33 1.25 -21.17 -4.28
CA SER A 33 0.51 -20.60 -3.15
C SER A 33 -0.81 -20.06 -3.71
N ILE A 34 -1.80 -19.98 -2.90
CA ILE A 34 -3.20 -19.72 -3.26
C ILE A 34 -3.38 -18.40 -3.96
N ALA A 35 -2.76 -17.39 -3.42
CA ALA A 35 -2.74 -16.08 -3.99
C ALA A 35 -2.18 -16.08 -5.41
N LYS A 36 -1.16 -16.90 -5.72
CA LYS A 36 -0.49 -16.87 -7.02
C LYS A 36 -1.31 -17.35 -8.21
N ALA A 37 -2.14 -18.37 -8.04
CA ALA A 37 -2.92 -18.90 -9.16
C ALA A 37 -4.00 -17.92 -9.61
N LYS A 38 -4.45 -17.04 -8.72
CA LYS A 38 -5.59 -16.16 -8.91
C LYS A 38 -5.24 -14.69 -9.07
N ILE A 39 -4.17 -14.18 -8.46
CA ILE A 39 -3.68 -12.80 -8.70
C ILE A 39 -3.42 -12.53 -10.18
N GLY A 40 -2.97 -13.55 -10.92
CA GLY A 40 -2.84 -13.46 -12.36
C GLY A 40 -4.14 -13.17 -13.13
N LYS A 41 -5.30 -13.17 -12.46
CA LYS A 41 -6.62 -12.88 -13.01
C LYS A 41 -7.23 -11.56 -12.53
N LEU A 42 -6.63 -10.86 -11.57
CA LEU A 42 -7.06 -9.50 -11.21
C LEU A 42 -6.72 -8.56 -12.34
N ILE A 43 -7.68 -8.32 -13.24
CA ILE A 43 -7.43 -7.65 -14.51
C ILE A 43 -8.21 -6.38 -14.68
N ASP A 44 -9.42 -6.31 -14.17
CA ASP A 44 -10.34 -5.22 -14.46
C ASP A 44 -10.89 -4.59 -13.17
N VAL A 45 -10.79 -3.27 -13.07
CA VAL A 45 -11.62 -2.48 -12.16
C VAL A 45 -12.99 -2.38 -12.82
N ASP A 46 -13.95 -3.13 -12.30
CA ASP A 46 -15.32 -3.15 -12.84
C ASP A 46 -16.13 -1.95 -12.39
N GLU A 47 -15.85 -1.45 -11.18
CA GLU A 47 -16.66 -0.45 -10.52
C GLU A 47 -15.82 0.40 -9.56
N VAL A 48 -16.14 1.68 -9.47
CA VAL A 48 -15.61 2.61 -8.47
C VAL A 48 -16.78 3.11 -7.64
N GLN A 49 -16.73 2.89 -6.34
CA GLN A 49 -17.68 3.45 -5.38
C GLN A 49 -17.01 4.67 -4.71
N GLU A 50 -17.32 5.83 -5.22
CA GLU A 50 -16.91 7.10 -4.63
C GLU A 50 -17.86 7.49 -3.50
N TYR A 51 -17.33 8.11 -2.46
CA TYR A 51 -18.19 8.71 -1.44
C TYR A 51 -18.71 10.07 -1.89
N ALA A 52 -19.91 10.41 -1.47
CA ALA A 52 -20.48 11.73 -1.74
C ALA A 52 -19.71 12.80 -0.95
N VAL A 53 -19.08 13.72 -1.66
CA VAL A 53 -18.40 14.88 -1.05
C VAL A 53 -19.45 15.88 -0.61
N ILE A 54 -19.59 16.07 0.69
CA ILE A 54 -20.38 17.17 1.25
C ILE A 54 -19.43 18.33 1.48
N SER A 55 -19.45 19.31 0.59
CA SER A 55 -18.65 20.53 0.73
C SER A 55 -19.24 21.41 1.83
N ASN A 56 -18.49 21.66 2.88
CA ASN A 56 -18.86 22.60 3.96
C ASN A 56 -18.39 24.04 3.69
N GLY A 57 -18.12 24.39 2.44
CA GLY A 57 -17.64 25.71 2.02
C GLY A 57 -16.12 25.86 2.06
N THR A 58 -15.63 26.91 1.38
CA THR A 58 -14.19 27.24 1.36
C THR A 58 -13.76 27.78 2.73
N ARG A 59 -12.97 27.00 3.48
CA ARG A 59 -12.26 27.50 4.66
C ARG A 59 -11.00 28.26 4.22
N ASN A 60 -10.66 29.33 4.97
CA ASN A 60 -9.31 29.88 4.85
C ASN A 60 -8.30 28.80 5.18
N LYS A 61 -7.21 28.75 4.42
CA LYS A 61 -6.12 27.77 4.71
C LYS A 61 -5.62 28.01 6.14
N PRO A 62 -5.64 26.97 7.02
CA PRO A 62 -5.18 27.10 8.39
C PRO A 62 -3.70 27.47 8.45
N ASP A 63 -3.27 28.09 9.54
CA ASP A 63 -1.85 28.18 9.83
C ASP A 63 -1.29 26.80 10.25
N MET A 64 0.02 26.73 10.54
CA MET A 64 0.65 25.44 10.86
C MET A 64 0.17 24.86 12.19
N GLU A 65 -0.07 25.69 13.19
CA GLU A 65 -0.52 25.25 14.50
C GLU A 65 -1.96 24.72 14.44
N GLU A 66 -2.85 25.45 13.80
CA GLU A 66 -4.23 25.03 13.56
C GLU A 66 -4.28 23.72 12.74
N PHE A 67 -3.44 23.60 11.72
CA PHE A 67 -3.35 22.40 10.90
C PHE A 67 -2.88 21.18 11.72
N LEU A 68 -1.85 21.34 12.53
CA LEU A 68 -1.37 20.26 13.42
C LEU A 68 -2.44 19.83 14.43
N ASN A 69 -3.23 20.79 14.96
CA ASN A 69 -4.34 20.49 15.84
C ASN A 69 -5.44 19.70 15.12
N LEU A 70 -5.81 20.09 13.90
CA LEU A 70 -6.76 19.34 13.08
C LEU A 70 -6.27 17.89 12.83
N LEU A 71 -5.00 17.69 12.51
CA LEU A 71 -4.43 16.35 12.30
C LEU A 71 -4.47 15.49 13.58
N ARG A 72 -4.30 16.11 14.78
CA ARG A 72 -4.41 15.41 16.06
C ARG A 72 -5.86 15.03 16.39
N GLU A 73 -6.78 15.98 16.25
CA GLU A 73 -8.21 15.77 16.50
C GLU A 73 -8.81 14.69 15.61
N LEU A 74 -8.48 14.74 14.30
CA LEU A 74 -8.93 13.77 13.31
C LEU A 74 -8.14 12.46 13.33
N GLN A 75 -7.09 12.37 14.16
CA GLN A 75 -6.23 11.20 14.30
C GLN A 75 -5.73 10.67 12.95
N LEU A 76 -5.35 11.59 12.03
CA LEU A 76 -4.85 11.18 10.72
C LEU A 76 -3.53 10.43 10.85
N THR A 77 -3.50 9.20 10.36
CA THR A 77 -2.31 8.37 10.30
C THR A 77 -1.82 8.16 8.87
N GLY A 78 -0.55 7.74 8.73
CA GLY A 78 0.01 7.44 7.41
C GLY A 78 -0.69 6.25 6.76
N MET A 79 -1.19 6.45 5.54
CA MET A 79 -2.00 5.47 4.80
C MET A 79 -1.20 4.48 3.96
N SER A 80 0.11 4.34 4.22
CA SER A 80 0.95 3.28 3.63
C SER A 80 0.89 1.94 4.39
N GLY A 81 0.02 1.82 5.40
CA GLY A 81 -0.15 0.61 6.22
C GLY A 81 0.58 0.65 7.58
N ASN A 82 1.45 1.63 7.83
CA ASN A 82 2.21 1.71 9.10
C ASN A 82 1.47 2.41 10.24
N GLY A 83 0.35 3.09 9.95
CA GLY A 83 -0.48 3.75 10.98
C GLY A 83 0.24 4.84 11.80
N PHE A 84 1.38 5.36 11.36
CA PHE A 84 2.12 6.37 12.12
C PHE A 84 1.41 7.74 12.06
N PRO A 85 1.21 8.46 13.20
CA PRO A 85 0.52 9.73 13.21
C PRO A 85 1.19 10.78 12.32
N VAL A 86 0.42 11.36 11.39
CA VAL A 86 0.95 12.31 10.40
C VAL A 86 1.46 13.59 11.06
N TYR A 87 0.75 14.09 12.10
CA TYR A 87 1.18 15.30 12.81
C TYR A 87 2.60 15.16 13.39
N LYS A 88 2.98 13.97 13.92
CA LYS A 88 4.33 13.73 14.43
C LYS A 88 5.40 13.80 13.35
N LYS A 89 5.10 13.30 12.14
CA LYS A 89 6.00 13.42 11.00
C LYS A 89 6.20 14.90 10.63
N ILE A 90 5.12 15.69 10.61
CA ILE A 90 5.15 17.11 10.25
C ILE A 90 5.86 17.94 11.31
N GLU A 91 5.60 17.72 12.59
CA GLU A 91 6.31 18.39 13.68
C GLU A 91 7.82 18.15 13.61
N LYS A 92 8.21 16.90 13.39
CA LYS A 92 9.62 16.54 13.33
C LYS A 92 10.32 17.16 12.12
N ILE A 93 9.71 17.09 10.92
CA ILE A 93 10.32 17.68 9.72
C ILE A 93 10.43 19.19 9.80
N ALA A 94 9.50 19.86 10.49
CA ALA A 94 9.54 21.31 10.68
C ALA A 94 10.77 21.80 11.43
N THR A 95 11.43 20.94 12.23
CA THR A 95 12.68 21.27 12.95
C THR A 95 13.95 21.13 12.10
N CYS A 96 13.86 20.53 10.92
CA CYS A 96 15.02 20.30 10.04
C CYS A 96 15.34 21.55 9.20
N GLN A 97 16.61 21.78 8.90
CA GLN A 97 17.04 22.88 8.02
C GLN A 97 16.85 22.51 6.54
N ALA A 98 17.37 21.35 6.13
CA ALA A 98 17.21 20.82 4.76
C ALA A 98 16.07 19.80 4.74
N ARG A 99 15.12 19.97 3.80
CA ARG A 99 13.89 19.16 3.78
C ARG A 99 13.57 18.64 2.40
N THR A 100 13.27 17.35 2.34
CA THR A 100 12.80 16.69 1.11
C THR A 100 11.44 16.07 1.37
N LEU A 101 10.46 16.40 0.52
CA LEU A 101 9.14 15.76 0.51
C LEU A 101 9.11 14.68 -0.56
N ILE A 102 8.72 13.47 -0.18
CA ILE A 102 8.49 12.35 -1.10
C ILE A 102 7.02 11.96 -1.01
N ILE A 103 6.29 12.14 -2.12
CA ILE A 103 4.93 11.64 -2.28
C ILE A 103 5.03 10.24 -2.85
N ASN A 104 4.62 9.27 -2.04
CA ASN A 104 4.71 7.84 -2.38
C ASN A 104 3.40 7.36 -3.04
N GLY A 105 3.41 7.24 -4.36
CA GLY A 105 2.39 6.60 -5.19
C GLY A 105 2.84 5.25 -5.73
N VAL A 106 3.76 4.57 -5.04
CA VAL A 106 4.35 3.31 -5.50
C VAL A 106 3.48 2.14 -5.07
N GLU A 107 2.56 1.75 -5.91
CA GLU A 107 1.81 0.49 -5.76
C GLU A 107 2.66 -0.69 -6.18
N CYS A 108 3.44 -1.22 -5.25
CA CYS A 108 4.36 -2.32 -5.52
C CYS A 108 3.79 -3.69 -5.13
N GLU A 109 2.79 -3.75 -4.27
CA GLU A 109 2.14 -5.02 -3.90
C GLU A 109 1.15 -5.46 -4.97
N PRO A 110 1.21 -6.74 -5.41
CA PRO A 110 0.31 -7.24 -6.44
C PRO A 110 -1.16 -7.11 -6.02
N GLY A 111 -1.99 -6.63 -6.93
CA GLY A 111 -3.44 -6.54 -6.74
C GLY A 111 -3.94 -5.20 -6.17
N LEU A 112 -3.06 -4.31 -5.72
CA LEU A 112 -3.45 -2.96 -5.35
C LEU A 112 -3.63 -2.07 -6.58
N LEU A 113 -4.65 -1.21 -6.57
CA LEU A 113 -5.04 -0.36 -7.70
C LEU A 113 -5.50 1.05 -7.27
N HIS A 114 -5.63 1.31 -5.98
CA HIS A 114 -6.28 2.51 -5.44
C HIS A 114 -5.38 3.76 -5.43
N ASP A 115 -4.09 3.64 -5.12
CA ASP A 115 -3.17 4.79 -5.11
C ASP A 115 -3.00 5.35 -6.52
N ARG A 116 -2.89 4.47 -7.49
CA ARG A 116 -2.83 4.85 -8.88
C ARG A 116 -4.13 5.47 -9.37
N TRP A 117 -5.27 4.86 -9.02
CA TRP A 117 -6.57 5.41 -9.36
C TRP A 117 -6.74 6.83 -8.80
N LEU A 118 -6.29 7.08 -7.56
CA LEU A 118 -6.28 8.40 -6.96
C LEU A 118 -5.44 9.40 -7.77
N LEU A 119 -4.22 9.03 -8.16
CA LEU A 119 -3.36 9.89 -8.99
C LEU A 119 -3.96 10.19 -10.36
N GLU A 120 -4.79 9.29 -10.91
CA GLU A 120 -5.43 9.47 -12.20
C GLU A 120 -6.73 10.28 -12.14
N ASN A 121 -7.47 10.23 -11.02
CA ASN A 121 -8.83 10.77 -10.92
C ASN A 121 -8.96 11.92 -9.91
N HIS A 122 -8.06 12.04 -8.91
CA HIS A 122 -8.07 13.03 -7.84
C HIS A 122 -6.76 13.82 -7.76
N TRP A 123 -6.17 14.08 -8.93
CA TRP A 123 -4.89 14.78 -8.98
C TRP A 123 -4.97 16.20 -8.42
N GLU A 124 -6.05 16.94 -8.68
CA GLU A 124 -6.17 18.33 -8.22
C GLU A 124 -6.21 18.42 -6.68
N GLU A 125 -6.89 17.50 -6.03
CA GLU A 125 -6.91 17.41 -4.57
C GLU A 125 -5.52 17.05 -4.03
N ILE A 126 -4.85 16.04 -4.62
CA ILE A 126 -3.49 15.65 -4.22
C ILE A 126 -2.53 16.84 -4.40
N LYS A 127 -2.61 17.54 -5.52
CA LYS A 127 -1.85 18.74 -5.83
C LYS A 127 -2.07 19.84 -4.79
N GLY A 128 -3.33 20.09 -4.41
CA GLY A 128 -3.67 21.06 -3.36
C GLY A 128 -3.01 20.73 -2.03
N GLY A 129 -3.01 19.48 -1.63
CA GLY A 129 -2.31 19.02 -0.43
C GLY A 129 -0.78 19.18 -0.52
N ILE A 130 -0.18 18.85 -1.66
CA ILE A 130 1.26 19.07 -1.91
C ILE A 130 1.63 20.54 -1.81
N GLN A 131 0.88 21.41 -2.49
CA GLN A 131 1.12 22.85 -2.50
C GLN A 131 1.03 23.45 -1.10
N TYR A 132 0.04 23.04 -0.31
CA TYR A 132 -0.08 23.48 1.08
C TYR A 132 1.14 23.08 1.91
N LEU A 133 1.58 21.82 1.80
CA LEU A 133 2.75 21.34 2.53
C LEU A 133 4.03 22.07 2.11
N GLN A 134 4.21 22.35 0.81
CA GLN A 134 5.35 23.11 0.30
C GLN A 134 5.33 24.57 0.81
N GLU A 135 4.16 25.20 0.79
CA GLU A 135 3.96 26.57 1.28
C GLU A 135 4.30 26.72 2.77
N LYS A 136 3.90 25.74 3.59
CA LYS A 136 4.04 25.80 5.05
C LYS A 136 5.36 25.27 5.59
N LEU A 137 6.00 24.33 4.89
CA LEU A 137 7.19 23.64 5.37
C LEU A 137 8.48 23.94 4.56
N TYR A 138 8.37 24.64 3.43
CA TYR A 138 9.50 25.10 2.62
C TYR A 138 10.49 23.96 2.28
N PHE A 139 10.02 22.97 1.51
CA PHE A 139 10.89 21.89 1.05
C PHE A 139 11.85 22.32 -0.04
N ASP A 140 13.13 21.98 0.10
CA ASP A 140 14.14 22.21 -0.94
C ASP A 140 13.88 21.34 -2.17
N ARG A 141 13.24 20.20 -1.95
CA ARG A 141 12.92 19.21 -2.99
C ARG A 141 11.59 18.54 -2.73
N CYS A 142 10.78 18.38 -3.77
CA CYS A 142 9.54 17.62 -3.73
C CYS A 142 9.54 16.59 -4.84
N ILE A 143 9.36 15.32 -4.50
CA ILE A 143 9.41 14.18 -5.42
C ILE A 143 8.07 13.45 -5.38
N LEU A 144 7.43 13.24 -6.53
CA LEU A 144 6.36 12.28 -6.70
C LEU A 144 6.92 11.00 -7.28
N ALA A 145 6.94 9.94 -6.47
CA ALA A 145 7.42 8.62 -6.87
C ALA A 145 6.26 7.68 -7.20
N TYR A 146 6.33 6.99 -8.32
CA TYR A 146 5.39 5.91 -8.66
C TYR A 146 6.03 4.84 -9.55
N SER A 147 5.37 3.69 -9.62
CA SER A 147 5.89 2.53 -10.33
C SER A 147 6.00 2.80 -11.84
N MET A 148 7.11 2.33 -12.44
CA MET A 148 7.34 2.45 -13.88
C MET A 148 6.22 1.79 -14.68
N ASN A 149 5.34 2.63 -15.23
CA ASN A 149 4.39 2.22 -16.23
C ASN A 149 4.39 3.23 -17.38
N ARG A 150 4.62 2.73 -18.60
CA ARG A 150 4.78 3.57 -19.81
C ARG A 150 3.60 4.51 -20.09
N LYS A 151 2.43 4.26 -19.52
CA LYS A 151 1.22 5.06 -19.76
C LYS A 151 0.98 6.18 -18.76
N ALA A 152 1.43 6.04 -17.52
CA ALA A 152 1.31 7.09 -16.50
C ALA A 152 2.11 8.37 -16.84
N ARG A 153 3.09 8.27 -17.73
CA ARG A 153 3.95 9.37 -18.17
C ARG A 153 3.23 10.60 -18.70
N ARG A 154 2.03 10.47 -19.25
CA ARG A 154 1.45 11.55 -20.09
C ARG A 154 0.66 12.63 -19.35
N ASN A 155 0.15 12.37 -18.16
CA ASN A 155 -0.78 13.32 -17.49
C ASN A 155 -0.12 14.20 -16.42
N HIS A 156 1.02 13.80 -15.86
CA HIS A 156 1.63 14.51 -14.72
C HIS A 156 2.94 15.24 -15.07
N GLU A 157 3.54 14.99 -16.23
CA GLU A 157 4.77 15.65 -16.70
C GLU A 157 4.61 17.15 -16.99
N LYS A 158 3.37 17.65 -17.07
CA LYS A 158 3.08 19.05 -17.40
C LYS A 158 3.01 19.99 -16.20
N GLU A 159 3.06 19.45 -15.00
CA GLU A 159 2.86 20.27 -13.80
C GLU A 159 4.14 20.35 -12.97
N SER A 160 4.74 21.52 -12.93
CA SER A 160 6.02 21.82 -12.30
C SER A 160 6.00 21.87 -10.76
N ILE A 161 5.12 21.10 -10.10
CA ILE A 161 4.97 21.15 -8.64
C ILE A 161 5.99 20.26 -7.95
N CYS A 162 6.29 19.09 -8.53
CA CYS A 162 7.25 18.16 -7.98
C CYS A 162 8.01 17.42 -9.08
N GLU A 163 9.20 16.97 -8.75
CA GLU A 163 10.01 16.08 -9.58
C GLU A 163 9.34 14.72 -9.70
N ILE A 164 9.10 14.27 -10.92
CA ILE A 164 8.48 12.98 -11.18
C ILE A 164 9.56 11.90 -11.25
N CYS A 165 9.52 10.93 -10.32
CA CYS A 165 10.44 9.82 -10.29
C CYS A 165 9.74 8.47 -10.51
N HIS A 166 10.21 7.73 -11.51
CA HIS A 166 9.76 6.37 -11.78
C HIS A 166 10.65 5.35 -11.07
N VAL A 167 10.05 4.50 -10.26
CA VAL A 167 10.76 3.42 -9.56
C VAL A 167 10.33 2.05 -10.07
N PRO A 168 11.16 1.00 -9.89
CA PRO A 168 10.79 -0.35 -10.30
C PRO A 168 9.49 -0.81 -9.61
N ALA A 169 8.54 -1.34 -10.37
CA ALA A 169 7.32 -1.97 -9.86
C ALA A 169 7.63 -3.33 -9.23
N LYS A 170 8.44 -3.34 -8.18
CA LYS A 170 8.89 -4.55 -7.47
C LYS A 170 8.58 -4.40 -5.99
N TYR A 171 7.85 -5.38 -5.44
CA TYR A 171 7.60 -5.41 -4.01
C TYR A 171 8.89 -5.72 -3.22
N PRO A 172 9.21 -4.98 -2.14
CA PRO A 172 8.43 -3.93 -1.48
C PRO A 172 8.96 -2.49 -1.76
N MET A 173 9.14 -2.09 -3.00
CA MET A 173 9.69 -0.78 -3.38
C MET A 173 8.92 0.42 -2.78
N GLY A 174 7.65 0.24 -2.44
CA GLY A 174 6.84 1.26 -1.76
C GLY A 174 7.07 1.36 -0.25
N GLU A 175 7.89 0.47 0.34
CA GLU A 175 8.31 0.63 1.73
C GLU A 175 9.25 1.84 1.85
N GLU A 176 9.05 2.64 2.90
CA GLU A 176 9.63 3.98 3.05
C GLU A 176 11.16 4.00 2.91
N ARG A 177 11.88 3.08 3.55
CA ARG A 177 13.36 3.02 3.51
C ARG A 177 13.90 2.56 2.15
N PHE A 178 13.24 1.59 1.53
CA PHE A 178 13.60 1.14 0.18
C PHE A 178 13.38 2.23 -0.85
N LEU A 179 12.29 3.00 -0.70
CA LEU A 179 11.99 4.12 -1.58
C LEU A 179 13.02 5.24 -1.43
N ILE A 180 13.36 5.61 -0.19
CA ILE A 180 14.40 6.62 0.09
C ILE A 180 15.74 6.19 -0.49
N LYS A 181 16.14 4.94 -0.26
CA LYS A 181 17.38 4.42 -0.85
C LYS A 181 17.39 4.49 -2.36
N GLN A 182 16.26 4.14 -3.00
CA GLN A 182 16.11 4.17 -4.45
C GLN A 182 16.17 5.59 -5.03
N LEU A 183 15.56 6.57 -4.37
CA LEU A 183 15.44 7.94 -4.87
C LEU A 183 16.63 8.82 -4.51
N LEU A 184 17.18 8.65 -3.31
CA LEU A 184 18.18 9.55 -2.73
C LEU A 184 19.53 8.88 -2.50
N GLY A 185 19.65 7.55 -2.68
CA GLY A 185 20.85 6.79 -2.34
C GLY A 185 21.16 6.71 -0.84
N LYS A 186 20.27 7.22 0.03
CA LYS A 186 20.46 7.22 1.48
C LYS A 186 19.92 5.94 2.12
N GLU A 187 20.69 5.35 3.01
CA GLU A 187 20.24 4.25 3.86
C GLU A 187 19.80 4.81 5.21
N ILE A 188 18.57 4.46 5.62
CA ILE A 188 18.01 4.80 6.93
C ILE A 188 17.95 3.52 7.75
N SER A 189 18.58 3.51 8.92
CA SER A 189 18.54 2.36 9.83
C SER A 189 17.13 2.14 10.39
N LYS A 190 16.90 0.98 11.01
CA LYS A 190 15.57 0.65 11.57
C LYS A 190 15.26 1.50 12.81
N GLU A 191 16.28 1.93 13.50
CA GLU A 191 16.22 2.74 14.72
C GLU A 191 16.01 4.23 14.44
N GLU A 192 16.29 4.67 13.19
CA GLU A 192 16.17 6.07 12.78
C GLU A 192 14.84 6.34 12.05
N TYR A 193 14.30 7.53 12.25
CA TYR A 193 13.18 8.02 11.48
C TYR A 193 13.65 8.87 10.29
N PRO A 194 13.14 8.67 9.08
CA PRO A 194 13.48 9.49 7.92
C PRO A 194 13.34 10.99 8.17
N THR A 195 12.35 11.39 8.98
CA THR A 195 12.14 12.79 9.36
C THR A 195 13.28 13.38 10.17
N GLU A 196 14.11 12.59 10.86
CA GLU A 196 15.31 13.06 11.55
C GLU A 196 16.43 13.43 10.58
N GLN A 197 16.37 12.86 9.39
CA GLN A 197 17.29 13.17 8.30
C GLN A 197 16.72 14.17 7.28
N GLY A 198 15.68 14.90 7.65
CA GLY A 198 15.04 15.90 6.79
C GLY A 198 14.21 15.30 5.64
N ILE A 199 13.74 14.04 5.76
CA ILE A 199 12.98 13.39 4.70
C ILE A 199 11.56 13.09 5.21
N LEU A 200 10.55 13.72 4.59
CA LEU A 200 9.14 13.43 4.83
C LEU A 200 8.59 12.57 3.71
N VAL A 201 8.17 11.35 4.03
CA VAL A 201 7.48 10.46 3.08
C VAL A 201 6.01 10.37 3.45
N LEU A 202 5.15 10.72 2.50
CA LEU A 202 3.70 10.61 2.63
C LEU A 202 3.13 9.80 1.46
N ASN A 203 2.24 8.85 1.76
CA ASN A 203 1.49 8.14 0.73
C ASN A 203 0.52 9.10 0.02
N VAL A 204 0.20 8.86 -1.24
CA VAL A 204 -0.73 9.70 -2.03
C VAL A 204 -2.08 9.86 -1.37
N GLN A 205 -2.64 8.82 -0.74
CA GLN A 205 -3.90 8.92 -0.01
C GLN A 205 -3.79 9.79 1.24
N THR A 206 -2.64 9.78 1.92
CA THR A 206 -2.40 10.69 3.06
C THR A 206 -2.45 12.14 2.60
N VAL A 207 -1.84 12.45 1.45
CA VAL A 207 -1.87 13.81 0.88
C VAL A 207 -3.27 14.18 0.39
N PHE A 208 -3.99 13.25 -0.22
CA PHE A 208 -5.39 13.42 -0.59
C PHE A 208 -6.25 13.76 0.64
N GLN A 209 -6.08 13.05 1.75
CA GLN A 209 -6.82 13.33 2.98
C GLN A 209 -6.40 14.65 3.65
N ILE A 210 -5.14 15.04 3.54
CA ILE A 210 -4.71 16.40 3.96
C ILE A 210 -5.50 17.45 3.17
N SER A 211 -5.62 17.31 1.85
CA SER A 211 -6.41 18.22 1.03
C SER A 211 -7.89 18.26 1.45
N ASN A 212 -8.48 17.12 1.74
CA ASN A 212 -9.85 17.02 2.22
C ASN A 212 -10.06 17.69 3.58
N ILE A 213 -9.07 17.58 4.48
CA ILE A 213 -9.08 18.31 5.77
C ILE A 213 -9.08 19.82 5.52
N LEU A 214 -8.22 20.30 4.64
CA LEU A 214 -8.09 21.71 4.30
C LEU A 214 -9.37 22.29 3.66
N SER A 215 -10.06 21.49 2.84
CA SER A 215 -11.32 21.89 2.18
C SER A 215 -12.56 21.62 3.05
N GLY A 216 -12.41 21.00 4.22
CA GLY A 216 -13.55 20.65 5.10
C GLY A 216 -14.39 19.49 4.59
N THR A 217 -13.86 18.67 3.68
CA THR A 217 -14.54 17.51 3.07
C THR A 217 -14.01 16.18 3.60
N TYR A 218 -13.17 16.22 4.63
CA TYR A 218 -12.57 15.01 5.22
C TYR A 218 -13.63 14.05 5.75
N GLN A 219 -13.45 12.77 5.41
CA GLN A 219 -14.18 11.65 5.98
C GLN A 219 -13.18 10.65 6.56
N ASN A 220 -13.55 9.99 7.67
CA ASN A 220 -12.67 9.08 8.38
C ASN A 220 -12.61 7.71 7.72
N GLY A 221 -11.93 7.62 6.59
CA GLY A 221 -11.79 6.41 5.81
C GLY A 221 -10.71 6.53 4.74
N ARG A 222 -10.71 5.56 3.81
CA ARG A 222 -9.75 5.53 2.71
C ARG A 222 -10.28 4.76 1.50
N TYR A 223 -9.70 5.02 0.34
CA TYR A 223 -9.88 4.16 -0.82
C TYR A 223 -9.06 2.87 -0.68
N ILE A 224 -9.66 1.74 -0.98
CA ILE A 224 -9.04 0.43 -0.96
C ILE A 224 -9.37 -0.35 -2.23
N THR A 225 -8.60 -1.41 -2.48
CA THR A 225 -8.92 -2.37 -3.55
C THR A 225 -9.71 -3.54 -2.99
N ALA A 226 -10.90 -3.78 -3.54
CA ALA A 226 -11.75 -4.93 -3.26
C ALA A 226 -11.70 -5.92 -4.44
N ALA A 227 -11.33 -7.17 -4.20
CA ALA A 227 -11.09 -8.15 -5.26
C ALA A 227 -11.90 -9.44 -5.10
N ASN A 228 -12.47 -9.93 -6.21
CA ASN A 228 -13.00 -11.29 -6.28
C ASN A 228 -11.94 -12.19 -6.91
N LEU A 229 -11.30 -13.03 -6.07
CA LEU A 229 -10.19 -13.88 -6.47
C LEU A 229 -10.60 -15.00 -7.45
N ASP A 230 -11.87 -15.38 -7.48
CA ASP A 230 -12.38 -16.43 -8.37
C ASP A 230 -12.62 -15.91 -9.78
N THR A 231 -13.14 -14.69 -9.91
CA THR A 231 -13.40 -14.06 -11.21
C THR A 231 -12.23 -13.25 -11.72
N GLY A 232 -11.36 -12.78 -10.83
CA GLY A 232 -10.25 -11.89 -11.14
C GLY A 232 -10.66 -10.44 -11.35
N LYS A 233 -11.85 -10.06 -10.89
CA LYS A 233 -12.38 -8.70 -10.96
C LYS A 233 -12.05 -7.94 -9.69
N ALA A 234 -11.83 -6.65 -9.82
CA ALA A 234 -11.56 -5.76 -8.69
C ALA A 234 -12.40 -4.48 -8.78
N LYS A 235 -12.73 -3.95 -7.62
CA LYS A 235 -13.38 -2.66 -7.44
C LYS A 235 -12.48 -1.75 -6.62
N ILE A 236 -12.62 -0.46 -6.78
CA ILE A 236 -12.08 0.53 -5.85
C ILE A 236 -13.26 1.05 -5.05
N ILE A 237 -13.17 0.97 -3.74
CA ILE A 237 -14.21 1.38 -2.83
C ILE A 237 -13.66 2.31 -1.75
N TYR A 238 -14.52 3.16 -1.21
CA TYR A 238 -14.21 3.89 0.00
C TYR A 238 -14.63 3.07 1.22
N ALA A 239 -13.71 2.86 2.15
CA ALA A 239 -13.92 2.13 3.39
C ALA A 239 -13.73 3.05 4.59
N GLU A 240 -14.79 3.22 5.38
CA GLU A 240 -14.75 4.01 6.61
C GLU A 240 -14.12 3.20 7.74
N LYS A 241 -13.28 3.84 8.57
CA LYS A 241 -12.73 3.22 9.76
C LYS A 241 -13.82 2.81 10.74
N GLY A 242 -13.63 1.65 11.35
CA GLY A 242 -14.57 1.10 12.32
C GLY A 242 -15.74 0.34 11.69
N THR A 243 -15.93 0.38 10.36
CA THR A 243 -16.91 -0.46 9.66
C THR A 243 -16.49 -1.92 9.70
N ASP A 244 -17.43 -2.83 9.91
CA ASP A 244 -17.19 -4.28 9.88
C ASP A 244 -16.77 -4.73 8.47
N ILE A 245 -15.63 -5.44 8.42
CA ILE A 245 -15.04 -5.85 7.13
C ILE A 245 -15.90 -6.90 6.43
N LYS A 246 -16.50 -7.86 7.17
CA LYS A 246 -17.35 -8.90 6.57
C LYS A 246 -18.61 -8.31 5.98
N GLN A 247 -19.28 -7.41 6.71
CA GLN A 247 -20.48 -6.73 6.24
C GLN A 247 -20.18 -5.91 4.98
N LYS A 248 -19.14 -5.09 5.02
CA LYS A 248 -18.76 -4.28 3.84
C LYS A 248 -18.34 -5.13 2.66
N THR A 249 -17.65 -6.23 2.89
CA THR A 249 -17.27 -7.18 1.83
C THR A 249 -18.51 -7.83 1.21
N ALA A 250 -19.46 -8.25 2.03
CA ALA A 250 -20.72 -8.84 1.57
C ALA A 250 -21.53 -7.85 0.72
N GLU A 251 -21.64 -6.60 1.15
CA GLU A 251 -22.28 -5.50 0.41
C GLU A 251 -21.63 -5.29 -0.96
N VAL A 252 -20.31 -5.13 -1.00
CA VAL A 252 -19.53 -4.81 -2.21
C VAL A 252 -19.65 -5.89 -3.29
N PHE A 253 -19.73 -7.16 -2.87
CA PHE A 253 -19.75 -8.29 -3.80
C PHE A 253 -21.14 -8.93 -3.97
N GLY A 254 -22.14 -8.49 -3.23
CA GLY A 254 -23.48 -9.07 -3.27
C GLY A 254 -23.52 -10.53 -2.79
N VAL A 255 -22.76 -10.84 -1.73
CA VAL A 255 -22.65 -12.19 -1.15
C VAL A 255 -23.05 -12.19 0.32
N ASN A 256 -23.26 -13.39 0.90
CA ASN A 256 -23.53 -13.50 2.33
C ASN A 256 -22.24 -13.26 3.15
N THR A 257 -22.39 -12.82 4.40
CA THR A 257 -21.30 -12.60 5.35
C THR A 257 -20.54 -13.89 5.74
N ASP A 258 -21.13 -15.05 5.50
CA ASP A 258 -20.51 -16.37 5.73
C ASP A 258 -19.44 -16.71 4.68
N VAL A 259 -19.43 -16.00 3.55
CA VAL A 259 -18.42 -16.21 2.51
C VAL A 259 -17.05 -15.83 3.07
N PRO A 260 -16.05 -16.73 3.00
CA PRO A 260 -14.72 -16.42 3.47
C PRO A 260 -14.16 -15.19 2.77
N CYS A 261 -13.76 -14.20 3.56
CA CYS A 261 -13.13 -12.99 3.07
C CYS A 261 -11.75 -12.77 3.71
N PHE A 262 -10.95 -11.98 3.04
CA PHE A 262 -9.56 -11.69 3.40
C PHE A 262 -9.37 -10.18 3.44
N ALA A 263 -8.53 -9.71 4.36
CA ALA A 263 -8.17 -8.30 4.48
C ALA A 263 -6.69 -8.14 4.83
N GLY A 264 -6.11 -6.99 4.52
CA GLY A 264 -4.73 -6.66 4.88
C GLY A 264 -4.18 -5.47 4.10
N GLY A 265 -2.86 -5.28 4.16
CA GLY A 265 -2.16 -4.23 3.42
C GLY A 265 -2.14 -4.48 1.91
N GLY A 266 -2.36 -5.72 1.49
CA GLY A 266 -2.43 -6.18 0.11
C GLY A 266 -2.53 -7.70 0.08
N VAL A 267 -2.42 -8.29 -1.11
CA VAL A 267 -2.57 -9.75 -1.28
C VAL A 267 -1.53 -10.56 -0.51
N MET A 268 -0.31 -10.05 -0.36
CA MET A 268 0.79 -10.79 0.28
C MET A 268 0.72 -10.78 1.79
N SER A 269 0.07 -9.79 2.36
CA SER A 269 -0.13 -9.58 3.79
C SER A 269 -1.58 -9.83 4.24
N ALA A 270 -2.48 -10.23 3.31
CA ALA A 270 -3.86 -10.52 3.64
C ALA A 270 -3.99 -11.78 4.51
N HIS A 271 -4.85 -11.69 5.49
CA HIS A 271 -5.27 -12.79 6.37
C HIS A 271 -6.78 -13.03 6.23
N LYS A 272 -7.25 -14.16 6.73
CA LYS A 272 -8.69 -14.46 6.79
C LYS A 272 -9.34 -13.59 7.86
N VAL A 273 -10.39 -12.88 7.49
CA VAL A 273 -11.11 -11.97 8.39
C VAL A 273 -11.88 -12.75 9.45
N THR A 274 -11.78 -12.31 10.68
CA THR A 274 -12.52 -12.85 11.83
C THR A 274 -13.81 -12.06 12.06
N ASP A 275 -14.72 -12.59 12.90
CA ASP A 275 -15.96 -11.91 13.24
C ASP A 275 -15.67 -10.64 14.07
N GLY A 276 -16.34 -9.54 13.71
CA GLY A 276 -16.19 -8.26 14.39
C GLY A 276 -14.89 -7.50 14.04
N GLU A 277 -14.11 -7.98 13.08
CA GLU A 277 -12.94 -7.26 12.60
C GLU A 277 -13.35 -6.05 11.77
N VAL A 278 -12.76 -4.89 12.08
CA VAL A 278 -13.13 -3.61 11.48
C VAL A 278 -12.01 -3.00 10.64
N PHE A 279 -12.38 -2.11 9.71
CA PHE A 279 -11.41 -1.36 8.94
C PHE A 279 -10.55 -0.46 9.83
N THR A 280 -9.24 -0.54 9.61
CA THR A 280 -8.21 0.31 10.20
C THR A 280 -7.37 0.94 9.10
N ASP A 281 -6.45 1.84 9.47
CA ASP A 281 -5.52 2.46 8.51
C ASP A 281 -4.55 1.48 7.85
N SER A 282 -4.41 0.26 8.37
CA SER A 282 -3.57 -0.78 7.79
C SER A 282 -4.27 -1.61 6.70
N VAL A 283 -5.61 -1.54 6.59
CA VAL A 283 -6.37 -2.32 5.60
C VAL A 283 -6.45 -1.55 4.28
N CYS A 284 -5.68 -2.01 3.31
CA CYS A 284 -5.64 -1.45 1.94
C CYS A 284 -6.31 -2.36 0.91
N PHE A 285 -6.67 -3.58 1.34
CA PHE A 285 -7.15 -4.63 0.46
C PHE A 285 -8.17 -5.51 1.17
N ILE A 286 -9.27 -5.81 0.47
CA ILE A 286 -10.20 -6.88 0.85
C ILE A 286 -10.42 -7.81 -0.33
N ALA A 287 -10.72 -9.07 -0.05
CA ALA A 287 -11.04 -10.02 -1.11
C ALA A 287 -12.03 -11.09 -0.66
N ILE A 288 -12.81 -11.58 -1.63
CA ILE A 288 -13.55 -12.85 -1.53
C ILE A 288 -12.98 -13.88 -2.49
N GLY A 289 -13.34 -15.12 -2.30
CA GLY A 289 -13.04 -16.21 -3.22
C GLY A 289 -12.44 -17.41 -2.54
N THR A 290 -12.36 -18.51 -3.30
CA THR A 290 -11.72 -19.73 -2.84
C THR A 290 -10.24 -19.47 -2.66
N SER A 291 -9.78 -19.38 -1.44
CA SER A 291 -8.35 -19.42 -1.16
C SER A 291 -7.96 -20.88 -0.86
N ALA A 292 -6.77 -21.28 -1.18
CA ALA A 292 -6.21 -22.43 -0.56
C ALA A 292 -5.75 -22.01 0.83
N GLU A 293 -5.90 -22.79 1.83
CA GLU A 293 -5.45 -22.48 3.17
C GLU A 293 -3.91 -22.48 3.23
N ILE A 294 -3.33 -21.55 3.96
CA ILE A 294 -1.94 -21.68 4.39
C ILE A 294 -1.96 -22.82 5.40
N THR A 295 -1.58 -23.99 4.97
CA THR A 295 -1.46 -25.14 5.89
C THR A 295 -0.02 -25.23 6.33
N ASN A 296 0.23 -25.18 7.64
CA ASN A 296 1.54 -25.50 8.21
C ASN A 296 1.81 -27.02 8.27
N GLU A 297 0.99 -27.82 7.58
CA GLU A 297 1.01 -29.29 7.65
C GLU A 297 2.29 -29.93 7.09
N HIS A 298 2.97 -29.26 6.16
CA HIS A 298 4.15 -29.83 5.54
C HIS A 298 5.45 -29.27 6.14
N ALA A 299 6.39 -30.17 6.44
CA ALA A 299 7.73 -29.76 6.84
C ALA A 299 8.42 -28.87 5.81
N CYS A 300 9.34 -28.03 6.26
CA CYS A 300 10.15 -27.20 5.39
C CYS A 300 10.93 -28.04 4.37
N LYS A 301 10.74 -27.78 3.07
CA LYS A 301 11.43 -28.49 1.97
C LYS A 301 12.90 -28.06 1.76
N GLY A 302 13.44 -27.16 2.59
CA GLY A 302 14.81 -26.69 2.47
C GLY A 302 15.16 -25.93 1.17
N CYS A 303 14.16 -25.55 0.35
CA CYS A 303 14.38 -25.02 -1.00
C CYS A 303 14.99 -23.59 -1.04
N GLY A 304 15.11 -22.90 0.10
CA GLY A 304 15.71 -21.56 0.24
C GLY A 304 15.02 -20.43 -0.53
N LYS A 305 13.77 -20.63 -0.97
CA LYS A 305 13.07 -19.62 -1.75
C LYS A 305 12.69 -18.39 -0.91
N CYS A 306 12.37 -18.60 0.38
CA CYS A 306 12.13 -17.55 1.35
C CYS A 306 13.33 -16.62 1.47
N ASN A 307 14.56 -17.16 1.64
CA ASN A 307 15.79 -16.37 1.72
C ASN A 307 16.04 -15.57 0.43
N ARG A 308 15.94 -16.22 -0.74
CA ARG A 308 16.15 -15.53 -2.04
C ARG A 308 15.14 -14.43 -2.35
N LYS A 309 13.99 -14.46 -1.69
CA LYS A 309 12.92 -13.48 -1.89
C LYS A 309 12.81 -12.47 -0.74
N CYS A 310 13.59 -12.65 0.31
CA CYS A 310 13.65 -11.70 1.40
C CYS A 310 14.37 -10.43 0.95
N PRO A 311 13.71 -9.26 0.94
CA PRO A 311 14.35 -8.00 0.58
C PRO A 311 15.35 -7.52 1.63
N ALA A 312 15.16 -7.96 2.90
CA ALA A 312 15.99 -7.59 4.05
C ALA A 312 17.14 -8.57 4.31
N GLY A 313 17.27 -9.65 3.53
CA GLY A 313 18.37 -10.60 3.67
C GLY A 313 18.32 -11.49 4.92
N VAL A 314 17.14 -11.68 5.53
CA VAL A 314 16.94 -12.56 6.69
C VAL A 314 17.15 -14.03 6.31
N ASP A 315 17.84 -14.81 7.13
CA ASP A 315 17.96 -16.27 6.91
C ASP A 315 16.73 -17.05 7.44
N ILE A 316 15.62 -16.83 6.76
CA ILE A 316 14.31 -17.37 7.12
C ILE A 316 14.31 -18.92 7.11
N ARG A 317 15.03 -19.51 6.17
CA ARG A 317 15.11 -20.98 6.09
C ARG A 317 15.71 -21.58 7.35
N GLU A 318 16.77 -20.98 7.87
CA GLU A 318 17.42 -21.45 9.09
C GLU A 318 16.55 -21.17 10.32
N ILE A 319 15.87 -20.02 10.38
CA ILE A 319 14.89 -19.71 11.43
C ILE A 319 13.81 -20.80 11.48
N VAL A 320 13.14 -21.06 10.37
CA VAL A 320 12.08 -22.08 10.28
C VAL A 320 12.61 -23.44 10.70
N LYS A 321 13.79 -23.84 10.21
CA LYS A 321 14.40 -25.13 10.54
C LYS A 321 14.70 -25.29 12.05
N ARG A 322 15.20 -24.24 12.72
CA ARG A 322 15.46 -24.24 14.16
C ARG A 322 14.18 -24.28 14.95
N ARG A 323 13.21 -23.45 14.62
CA ARG A 323 11.93 -23.33 15.33
C ARG A 323 11.00 -24.53 15.11
N GLU A 324 11.08 -25.24 13.97
CA GLU A 324 10.39 -26.52 13.80
C GLU A 324 10.91 -27.62 14.74
N LYS A 325 12.19 -27.57 15.12
CA LYS A 325 12.79 -28.53 16.06
C LYS A 325 12.58 -28.12 17.52
N ASN A 326 12.71 -26.83 17.80
CA ASN A 326 12.53 -26.24 19.11
C ASN A 326 11.89 -24.85 18.97
N PRO A 327 10.62 -24.64 19.36
CA PRO A 327 9.94 -23.35 19.26
C PRO A 327 10.70 -22.18 19.92
N HIS A 328 11.53 -22.46 20.91
CA HIS A 328 12.33 -21.48 21.64
C HIS A 328 13.80 -21.43 21.17
N ALA A 329 14.11 -22.01 20.02
CA ALA A 329 15.48 -21.99 19.50
C ALA A 329 15.99 -20.56 19.33
N ASP A 330 17.28 -20.34 19.67
CA ASP A 330 17.95 -19.09 19.42
C ASP A 330 18.08 -18.82 17.92
N ILE A 331 17.62 -17.64 17.50
CA ILE A 331 17.65 -17.14 16.12
C ILE A 331 18.51 -15.87 15.98
N THR A 332 19.27 -15.53 17.02
CA THR A 332 20.23 -14.42 17.01
C THR A 332 21.22 -14.55 15.85
N GLY A 333 21.51 -13.43 15.19
CA GLY A 333 22.44 -13.39 14.05
C GLY A 333 21.85 -13.89 12.72
N LEU A 334 20.57 -14.28 12.68
CA LEU A 334 19.90 -14.67 11.44
C LEU A 334 19.24 -13.49 10.69
N GLY A 335 19.46 -12.25 11.15
CA GLY A 335 19.02 -11.02 10.50
C GLY A 335 17.57 -10.64 10.80
N MET A 336 16.99 -11.15 11.89
CA MET A 336 15.61 -10.85 12.30
C MET A 336 15.38 -9.35 12.54
N GLU A 337 16.36 -8.67 13.07
CA GLU A 337 16.34 -7.23 13.32
C GLU A 337 16.09 -6.41 12.03
N LYS A 338 16.38 -6.98 10.86
CA LYS A 338 16.15 -6.34 9.54
C LYS A 338 14.76 -6.62 8.98
N CYS A 339 13.98 -7.50 9.61
CA CYS A 339 12.68 -7.91 9.08
C CYS A 339 11.70 -6.73 9.02
N ILE A 340 11.07 -6.51 7.87
CA ILE A 340 10.04 -5.49 7.63
C ILE A 340 8.63 -6.09 7.56
N HIS A 341 8.44 -7.32 7.97
CA HIS A 341 7.17 -8.05 7.97
C HIS A 341 6.40 -8.02 6.63
N CYS A 342 7.10 -8.00 5.51
CA CYS A 342 6.53 -7.84 4.17
C CYS A 342 5.77 -9.07 3.62
N GLY A 343 5.75 -10.20 4.32
CA GLY A 343 5.04 -11.41 3.88
C GLY A 343 5.67 -12.19 2.72
N CYS A 344 6.74 -11.70 2.07
CA CYS A 344 7.38 -12.38 0.94
C CYS A 344 7.74 -13.82 1.21
N CYS A 345 8.26 -14.11 2.38
CA CYS A 345 8.72 -15.45 2.77
C CYS A 345 7.55 -16.45 2.82
N THR A 346 6.44 -16.09 3.43
CA THR A 346 5.20 -16.86 3.49
C THR A 346 4.61 -17.03 2.09
N PHE A 347 4.42 -15.93 1.39
CA PHE A 347 3.84 -15.92 0.04
C PHE A 347 4.60 -16.80 -0.96
N PHE A 348 5.94 -16.83 -0.90
CA PHE A 348 6.77 -17.64 -1.79
C PHE A 348 7.06 -19.04 -1.26
N CYS A 349 6.58 -19.43 -0.09
CA CYS A 349 6.81 -20.73 0.47
C CYS A 349 6.21 -21.84 -0.40
N ARG A 350 7.05 -22.81 -0.81
CA ARG A 350 6.60 -23.97 -1.61
C ARG A 350 5.93 -25.05 -0.79
N ALA A 351 6.11 -25.00 0.52
CA ALA A 351 5.47 -25.92 1.46
C ALA A 351 4.15 -25.35 2.01
N GLY A 352 3.74 -24.14 1.60
CA GLY A 352 2.52 -23.50 2.10
C GLY A 352 2.62 -23.05 3.56
N LYS A 353 3.84 -22.86 4.09
CA LYS A 353 4.02 -22.47 5.49
C LYS A 353 3.82 -20.98 5.68
N ASP A 354 3.17 -20.61 6.76
CA ASP A 354 3.29 -19.28 7.33
C ASP A 354 4.66 -19.15 7.99
N THR A 355 5.61 -18.58 7.27
CA THR A 355 6.99 -18.46 7.77
C THR A 355 7.14 -17.32 8.75
N LEU A 356 6.22 -16.35 8.79
CA LEU A 356 6.24 -15.26 9.77
C LEU A 356 5.89 -15.75 11.17
N ALA A 357 5.03 -16.77 11.31
CA ALA A 357 4.70 -17.38 12.59
C ALA A 357 5.89 -18.03 13.33
N TYR A 358 7.05 -18.15 12.69
CA TYR A 358 8.29 -18.64 13.31
C TYR A 358 9.18 -17.53 13.86
N PHE A 359 8.74 -16.28 13.78
CA PHE A 359 9.55 -15.12 14.15
C PHE A 359 9.31 -14.66 15.59
N ASP A 360 8.16 -15.02 16.14
CA ASP A 360 7.73 -14.68 17.52
C ASP A 360 8.31 -15.62 18.59
#